data_cc94af349c4cab6f881ea06c02b34f61
#
_entry.id   cc94af349c4cab6f881ea06c02b34f61
#
_cell.length_a   1.000
_cell.length_b   1.000
_cell.length_c   1.000
_cell.angle_alpha   90.00
_cell.angle_beta   90.00
_cell.angle_gamma   90.00
#
_symmetry.space_group_name_H-M   'P 1'
#
loop_
_entity.id
_entity.type
_entity.pdbx_description
1 polymer ?
#
loop_
_entity_poly.entity_id
_entity_poly.type
_entity_poly.pdbx_seq_one_letter_code
_entity_poly.pdbx_strand_id
1 'polypeptide(L)'
;MNRKFGKFAKIIVVFIAVVIISAIIFNKLINTKYESLNDMDRKILNQLSEVYKIYNNNSKEIWKEDYNVNDIPIVLTPAKKENGMFHLYSYVIGVDKFKSSIFSKEIEVPEEMNLPPIYKVSFLSPTLLKQWLPINFIFSDIDDEHVAFFKYNPVNTESEDTEEAFKYFFMHEVFHEYRQVPIWKDINSLISSIYT
;
A
#
# COMPACT_ATOMS: atom_id res chain seq x y z
N MET A 1 44.61 5.95 -16.46
CA MET A 1 43.39 6.25 -15.68
C MET A 1 42.30 5.14 -15.73
N ASN A 2 42.38 4.13 -16.62
CA ASN A 2 41.28 3.17 -16.86
C ASN A 2 41.19 1.91 -15.95
N ARG A 3 42.25 1.49 -15.25
CA ARG A 3 42.20 0.25 -14.45
C ARG A 3 41.44 0.37 -13.11
N LYS A 4 41.42 1.56 -12.50
CA LYS A 4 40.68 1.78 -11.22
C LYS A 4 39.20 1.88 -11.46
N PHE A 5 38.79 2.51 -12.56
CA PHE A 5 37.38 2.64 -12.97
C PHE A 5 36.73 1.27 -13.26
N GLY A 6 37.48 0.39 -13.96
CA GLY A 6 37.00 -0.97 -14.24
C GLY A 6 36.85 -1.85 -12.98
N LYS A 7 37.69 -1.66 -11.94
CA LYS A 7 37.54 -2.37 -10.67
C LYS A 7 36.33 -1.88 -9.90
N PHE A 8 36.10 -0.57 -9.86
CA PHE A 8 34.94 0.03 -9.19
C PHE A 8 33.62 -0.38 -9.83
N ALA A 9 33.56 -0.36 -11.18
CA ALA A 9 32.39 -0.83 -11.92
C ALA A 9 32.06 -2.31 -11.62
N LYS A 10 33.09 -3.18 -11.55
CA LYS A 10 32.89 -4.59 -11.19
C LYS A 10 32.32 -4.76 -9.76
N ILE A 11 32.81 -3.97 -8.81
CA ILE A 11 32.30 -4.02 -7.43
C ILE A 11 30.81 -3.62 -7.40
N ILE A 12 30.43 -2.58 -8.12
CA ILE A 12 29.02 -2.15 -8.21
C ILE A 12 28.14 -3.26 -8.81
N VAL A 13 28.57 -3.87 -9.92
CA VAL A 13 27.84 -4.96 -10.56
C VAL A 13 27.65 -6.15 -9.63
N VAL A 14 28.71 -6.55 -8.92
CA VAL A 14 28.62 -7.63 -7.92
C VAL A 14 27.69 -7.27 -6.79
N PHE A 15 27.75 -6.03 -6.28
CA PHE A 15 26.84 -5.56 -5.23
C PHE A 15 25.37 -5.61 -5.67
N ILE A 16 25.06 -5.10 -6.87
CA ILE A 16 23.70 -5.16 -7.44
C ILE A 16 23.24 -6.61 -7.59
N ALA A 17 24.10 -7.49 -8.11
CA ALA A 17 23.77 -8.91 -8.25
C ALA A 17 23.45 -9.58 -6.88
N VAL A 18 24.25 -9.28 -5.85
CA VAL A 18 24.00 -9.77 -4.49
C VAL A 18 22.67 -9.26 -3.94
N VAL A 19 22.34 -7.99 -4.14
CA VAL A 19 21.05 -7.41 -3.71
C VAL A 19 19.88 -8.09 -4.40
N ILE A 20 19.96 -8.29 -5.72
CA ILE A 20 18.90 -8.97 -6.49
C ILE A 20 18.74 -10.43 -6.03
N ILE A 21 19.83 -11.17 -5.89
CA ILE A 21 19.79 -12.58 -5.44
C ILE A 21 19.21 -12.65 -4.03
N SER A 22 19.62 -11.77 -3.14
CA SER A 22 19.10 -11.70 -1.77
C SER A 22 17.59 -11.41 -1.76
N ALA A 23 17.11 -10.50 -2.61
CA ALA A 23 15.69 -10.19 -2.75
C ALA A 23 14.89 -11.41 -3.25
N ILE A 24 15.41 -12.13 -4.24
CA ILE A 24 14.75 -13.34 -4.78
C ILE A 24 14.68 -14.44 -3.70
N ILE A 25 15.80 -14.67 -2.98
CA ILE A 25 15.84 -15.67 -1.90
C ILE A 25 14.87 -15.27 -0.79
N PHE A 26 14.90 -14.00 -0.35
CA PHE A 26 14.00 -13.49 0.67
C PHE A 26 12.53 -13.66 0.27
N ASN A 27 12.21 -13.32 -0.98
CA ASN A 27 10.84 -13.47 -1.50
C ASN A 27 10.38 -14.93 -1.53
N LYS A 28 11.26 -15.89 -1.84
CA LYS A 28 10.94 -17.33 -1.79
C LYS A 28 10.67 -17.84 -0.38
N LEU A 29 11.33 -17.27 0.63
CA LEU A 29 11.19 -17.65 2.03
C LEU A 29 9.99 -16.98 2.73
N ILE A 30 9.34 -16.01 2.10
CA ILE A 30 8.16 -15.36 2.66
C ILE A 30 7.03 -16.40 2.77
N ASN A 31 6.53 -16.56 3.99
CA ASN A 31 5.31 -17.32 4.20
C ASN A 31 4.11 -16.48 3.74
N THR A 32 3.24 -17.10 2.94
CA THR A 32 2.11 -16.43 2.29
C THR A 32 0.77 -16.83 2.87
N LYS A 33 0.73 -17.74 3.83
CA LYS A 33 -0.51 -18.14 4.47
C LYS A 33 -0.96 -17.09 5.47
N TYR A 34 -2.22 -16.73 5.43
CA TYR A 34 -2.82 -15.74 6.33
C TYR A 34 -2.57 -16.06 7.82
N GLU A 35 -2.70 -17.33 8.21
CA GLU A 35 -2.50 -17.79 9.59
C GLU A 35 -1.06 -17.57 10.10
N SER A 36 -0.10 -17.45 9.17
CA SER A 36 1.30 -17.21 9.51
C SER A 36 1.69 -15.75 9.63
N LEU A 37 0.78 -14.84 9.30
CA LEU A 37 0.97 -13.42 9.51
C LEU A 37 0.99 -13.11 11.01
N ASN A 38 1.72 -12.06 11.41
CA ASN A 38 1.66 -11.58 12.78
C ASN A 38 0.29 -10.96 13.10
N ASP A 39 0.00 -10.79 14.38
CA ASP A 39 -1.31 -10.33 14.84
C ASP A 39 -1.67 -8.95 14.33
N MET A 40 -0.70 -8.03 14.28
CA MET A 40 -0.90 -6.68 13.76
C MET A 40 -1.28 -6.69 12.27
N ASP A 41 -0.59 -7.50 11.45
CA ASP A 41 -0.90 -7.65 10.04
C ASP A 41 -2.29 -8.26 9.82
N ARG A 42 -2.65 -9.29 10.60
CA ARG A 42 -3.99 -9.88 10.54
C ARG A 42 -5.07 -8.89 10.94
N LYS A 43 -4.83 -8.11 12.00
CA LYS A 43 -5.78 -7.10 12.48
C LYS A 43 -6.06 -6.04 11.42
N ILE A 44 -5.01 -5.50 10.77
CA ILE A 44 -5.18 -4.47 9.74
C ILE A 44 -5.91 -5.02 8.51
N LEU A 45 -5.60 -6.24 8.07
CA LEU A 45 -6.30 -6.87 6.96
C LEU A 45 -7.76 -7.19 7.28
N ASN A 46 -8.07 -7.56 8.53
CA ASN A 46 -9.45 -7.74 8.99
C ASN A 46 -10.23 -6.42 8.95
N GLN A 47 -9.66 -5.34 9.47
CA GLN A 47 -10.30 -4.02 9.41
C GLN A 47 -10.55 -3.58 7.96
N LEU A 48 -9.61 -3.83 7.07
CA LEU A 48 -9.79 -3.55 5.65
C LEU A 48 -10.91 -4.43 5.05
N SER A 49 -10.95 -5.71 5.37
CA SER A 49 -12.03 -6.63 4.97
C SER A 49 -13.41 -6.12 5.40
N GLU A 50 -13.53 -5.58 6.61
CA GLU A 50 -14.77 -4.98 7.10
C GLU A 50 -15.18 -3.77 6.24
N VAL A 51 -14.23 -2.89 5.90
CA VAL A 51 -14.51 -1.77 5.00
C VAL A 51 -15.05 -2.25 3.66
N TYR A 52 -14.38 -3.21 3.03
CA TYR A 52 -14.82 -3.78 1.76
C TYR A 52 -16.22 -4.40 1.84
N LYS A 53 -16.52 -5.12 2.93
CA LYS A 53 -17.86 -5.69 3.16
C LYS A 53 -18.94 -4.61 3.33
N ILE A 54 -18.64 -3.54 4.07
CA ILE A 54 -19.57 -2.41 4.25
C ILE A 54 -19.89 -1.78 2.90
N TYR A 55 -18.86 -1.49 2.09
CA TYR A 55 -19.07 -0.88 0.78
C TYR A 55 -19.78 -1.80 -0.20
N ASN A 56 -19.43 -3.08 -0.26
CA ASN A 56 -20.07 -4.04 -1.15
C ASN A 56 -21.57 -4.24 -0.84
N ASN A 57 -21.91 -4.19 0.45
CA ASN A 57 -23.29 -4.41 0.88
C ASN A 57 -24.16 -3.14 0.81
N ASN A 58 -23.57 -1.95 0.95
CA ASN A 58 -24.31 -0.71 1.15
C ASN A 58 -23.88 0.44 0.20
N SER A 59 -23.13 0.17 -0.86
CA SER A 59 -22.53 1.20 -1.71
C SER A 59 -23.58 2.18 -2.28
N LYS A 60 -24.75 1.68 -2.68
CA LYS A 60 -25.85 2.50 -3.24
C LYS A 60 -26.62 3.31 -2.19
N GLU A 61 -26.57 2.92 -0.91
CA GLU A 61 -27.22 3.62 0.19
C GLU A 61 -26.32 4.68 0.81
N ILE A 62 -25.02 4.39 0.90
CA ILE A 62 -24.02 5.29 1.49
C ILE A 62 -23.60 6.36 0.49
N TRP A 63 -23.40 5.97 -0.78
CA TRP A 63 -22.92 6.86 -1.84
C TRP A 63 -23.80 6.71 -3.07
N LYS A 64 -24.52 7.76 -3.41
CA LYS A 64 -25.48 7.78 -4.56
C LYS A 64 -24.83 7.59 -5.93
N GLU A 65 -23.54 7.38 -6.04
CA GLU A 65 -22.78 7.33 -7.28
C GLU A 65 -21.77 6.16 -7.28
N ASP A 66 -21.15 5.92 -8.42
CA ASP A 66 -20.24 4.79 -8.70
C ASP A 66 -18.89 4.85 -7.96
N TYR A 67 -18.93 5.17 -6.66
CA TYR A 67 -17.76 5.12 -5.81
C TYR A 67 -17.62 3.73 -5.21
N ASN A 68 -16.58 3.02 -5.63
CA ASN A 68 -16.30 1.68 -5.15
C ASN A 68 -14.91 1.62 -4.51
N VAL A 69 -14.86 1.37 -3.23
CA VAL A 69 -13.59 1.23 -2.49
C VAL A 69 -12.73 0.08 -3.01
N ASN A 70 -13.34 -0.91 -3.67
CA ASN A 70 -12.63 -2.04 -4.24
C ASN A 70 -11.73 -1.64 -5.41
N ASP A 71 -12.00 -0.50 -6.05
CA ASP A 71 -11.23 0.01 -7.18
C ASP A 71 -10.04 0.88 -6.75
N ILE A 72 -9.87 1.08 -5.43
CA ILE A 72 -8.82 1.92 -4.88
C ILE A 72 -7.58 1.07 -4.60
N PRO A 73 -6.46 1.34 -5.30
CA PRO A 73 -5.21 0.66 -5.01
C PRO A 73 -4.63 1.11 -3.67
N ILE A 74 -4.15 0.16 -2.86
CA ILE A 74 -3.70 0.43 -1.49
C ILE A 74 -2.33 -0.18 -1.24
N VAL A 75 -1.47 0.56 -0.55
CA VAL A 75 -0.23 0.05 0.04
C VAL A 75 -0.29 0.21 1.56
N LEU A 76 -0.25 -0.91 2.27
CA LEU A 76 -0.20 -0.98 3.73
C LEU A 76 1.21 -1.35 4.18
N THR A 77 1.84 -0.51 4.99
CA THR A 77 3.22 -0.73 5.44
C THR A 77 3.30 -0.80 6.97
N PRO A 78 3.75 -1.93 7.54
CA PRO A 78 3.97 -2.03 8.98
C PRO A 78 5.16 -1.17 9.40
N ALA A 79 4.95 -0.26 10.34
CA ALA A 79 5.96 0.59 10.91
C ALA A 79 6.38 0.06 12.28
N LYS A 80 7.67 -0.24 12.48
CA LYS A 80 8.17 -0.74 13.77
C LYS A 80 8.32 0.33 14.85
N LYS A 81 8.28 1.62 14.48
CA LYS A 81 8.39 2.78 15.38
C LYS A 81 7.36 3.83 14.99
N GLU A 82 7.00 4.70 15.93
CA GLU A 82 6.09 5.82 15.69
C GLU A 82 6.45 6.66 14.45
N ASN A 83 7.75 6.80 14.15
CA ASN A 83 8.22 7.57 12.99
C ASN A 83 8.21 6.79 11.67
N GLY A 84 7.76 5.55 11.66
CA GLY A 84 7.46 4.78 10.45
C GLY A 84 8.59 4.55 9.45
N MET A 85 9.86 4.71 9.86
CA MET A 85 11.00 4.66 8.92
C MET A 85 11.50 3.24 8.62
N PHE A 86 11.24 2.26 9.48
CA PHE A 86 11.76 0.90 9.31
C PHE A 86 10.65 -0.10 9.07
N HIS A 87 10.60 -0.61 7.85
CA HIS A 87 9.73 -1.70 7.45
C HIS A 87 10.51 -2.71 6.61
N LEU A 88 10.10 -3.98 6.66
CA LEU A 88 10.73 -5.06 5.89
C LEU A 88 9.89 -5.46 4.67
N TYR A 89 8.63 -5.09 4.65
CA TYR A 89 7.67 -5.41 3.60
C TYR A 89 6.50 -4.43 3.64
N SER A 90 5.72 -4.44 2.57
CA SER A 90 4.41 -3.79 2.49
C SER A 90 3.40 -4.78 1.91
N TYR A 91 2.13 -4.59 2.20
CA TYR A 91 1.04 -5.26 1.49
C TYR A 91 0.52 -4.32 0.41
N VAL A 92 0.40 -4.83 -0.80
CA VAL A 92 -0.12 -4.09 -1.95
C VAL A 92 -1.38 -4.78 -2.43
N ILE A 93 -2.43 -4.00 -2.61
CA ILE A 93 -3.78 -4.45 -2.94
C ILE A 93 -4.26 -3.65 -4.14
N GLY A 94 -4.81 -4.35 -5.15
CA GLY A 94 -5.37 -3.70 -6.32
C GLY A 94 -4.36 -3.08 -7.29
N VAL A 95 -3.07 -3.47 -7.26
CA VAL A 95 -2.02 -3.00 -8.19
C VAL A 95 -1.45 -4.19 -8.96
N ASP A 96 -1.82 -4.30 -10.21
CA ASP A 96 -1.48 -5.47 -11.06
C ASP A 96 0.02 -5.65 -11.31
N LYS A 97 0.79 -4.57 -11.29
CA LYS A 97 2.26 -4.59 -11.46
C LYS A 97 2.95 -5.60 -10.54
N PHE A 98 2.42 -5.81 -9.33
CA PHE A 98 3.04 -6.68 -8.35
C PHE A 98 2.78 -8.17 -8.58
N LYS A 99 1.82 -8.52 -9.42
CA LYS A 99 1.53 -9.92 -9.80
C LYS A 99 2.73 -10.64 -10.41
N SER A 100 3.55 -9.93 -11.18
CA SER A 100 4.74 -10.49 -11.86
C SER A 100 6.08 -10.00 -11.28
N SER A 101 6.07 -9.24 -10.20
CA SER A 101 7.28 -8.67 -9.61
C SER A 101 8.12 -9.73 -8.90
N ILE A 102 9.44 -9.71 -9.09
CA ILE A 102 10.38 -10.55 -8.34
C ILE A 102 10.49 -10.18 -6.85
N PHE A 103 9.97 -9.00 -6.47
CA PHE A 103 9.98 -8.49 -5.10
C PHE A 103 8.68 -8.76 -4.35
N SER A 104 7.70 -9.41 -4.98
CA SER A 104 6.39 -9.64 -4.42
C SER A 104 6.01 -11.12 -4.41
N LYS A 105 5.09 -11.46 -3.52
CA LYS A 105 4.45 -12.76 -3.45
C LYS A 105 3.01 -12.59 -2.99
N GLU A 106 2.07 -13.22 -3.68
CA GLU A 106 0.66 -13.18 -3.32
C GLU A 106 0.43 -13.91 -2.00
N ILE A 107 -0.42 -13.34 -1.14
CA ILE A 107 -0.83 -13.95 0.13
C ILE A 107 -2.15 -14.69 -0.09
N GLU A 108 -2.24 -15.87 0.49
CA GLU A 108 -3.44 -16.67 0.53
C GLU A 108 -4.32 -16.18 1.70
N VAL A 109 -5.27 -15.28 1.42
CA VAL A 109 -6.25 -14.82 2.42
C VAL A 109 -7.52 -15.64 2.34
N PRO A 110 -8.26 -15.81 3.48
CA PRO A 110 -9.56 -16.49 3.49
C PRO A 110 -10.57 -15.81 2.54
N GLU A 111 -11.31 -16.61 1.76
CA GLU A 111 -12.28 -16.11 0.78
C GLU A 111 -13.37 -15.23 1.44
N GLU A 112 -13.75 -15.53 2.68
CA GLU A 112 -14.72 -14.77 3.46
C GLU A 112 -14.29 -13.34 3.80
N MET A 113 -13.01 -13.01 3.64
CA MET A 113 -12.51 -11.64 3.78
C MET A 113 -12.94 -10.74 2.61
N ASN A 114 -13.25 -11.33 1.47
CA ASN A 114 -13.71 -10.60 0.28
C ASN A 114 -12.77 -9.46 -0.14
N LEU A 115 -11.47 -9.69 0.00
CA LEU A 115 -10.41 -8.76 -0.39
C LEU A 115 -9.91 -9.09 -1.81
N PRO A 116 -9.53 -8.07 -2.60
CA PRO A 116 -8.79 -8.29 -3.83
C PRO A 116 -7.46 -9.03 -3.59
N PRO A 117 -6.78 -9.52 -4.65
CA PRO A 117 -5.46 -10.11 -4.49
C PRO A 117 -4.50 -9.22 -3.74
N ILE A 118 -3.82 -9.77 -2.74
CA ILE A 118 -2.88 -9.05 -1.88
C ILE A 118 -1.48 -9.57 -2.14
N TYR A 119 -0.55 -8.66 -2.41
CA TYR A 119 0.86 -8.97 -2.61
C TYR A 119 1.69 -8.49 -1.43
N LYS A 120 2.42 -9.39 -0.78
CA LYS A 120 3.47 -9.02 0.18
C LYS A 120 4.72 -8.66 -0.61
N VAL A 121 5.14 -7.40 -0.52
CA VAL A 121 6.21 -6.82 -1.31
C VAL A 121 7.40 -6.50 -0.42
N SER A 122 8.60 -6.95 -0.82
CA SER A 122 9.84 -6.68 -0.10
C SER A 122 10.17 -5.18 -0.07
N PHE A 123 10.78 -4.74 1.04
CA PHE A 123 11.32 -3.38 1.18
C PHE A 123 12.39 -3.03 0.13
N LEU A 124 12.97 -4.02 -0.55
CA LEU A 124 13.92 -3.83 -1.65
C LEU A 124 13.25 -3.45 -2.97
N SER A 125 11.92 -3.43 -3.04
CA SER A 125 11.20 -3.02 -4.24
C SER A 125 11.44 -1.54 -4.55
N PRO A 126 12.02 -1.19 -5.71
CA PRO A 126 12.24 0.20 -6.09
C PRO A 126 10.93 1.01 -6.20
N THR A 127 9.83 0.33 -6.52
CA THR A 127 8.49 0.95 -6.67
C THR A 127 7.97 1.50 -5.34
N LEU A 128 8.39 0.92 -4.19
CA LEU A 128 7.91 1.30 -2.88
C LEU A 128 8.88 2.17 -2.09
N LEU A 129 9.87 2.81 -2.73
CA LEU A 129 10.86 3.66 -2.04
C LEU A 129 10.22 4.83 -1.27
N LYS A 130 9.06 5.32 -1.69
CA LYS A 130 8.30 6.37 -0.96
C LYS A 130 7.91 5.94 0.45
N GLN A 131 7.79 4.64 0.73
CA GLN A 131 7.51 4.11 2.07
C GLN A 131 8.63 4.34 3.08
N TRP A 132 9.83 4.69 2.62
CA TRP A 132 10.94 5.05 3.50
C TRP A 132 10.83 6.47 4.07
N LEU A 133 9.97 7.32 3.49
CA LEU A 133 9.73 8.66 4.01
C LEU A 133 9.00 8.56 5.37
N PRO A 134 9.28 9.48 6.31
CA PRO A 134 8.62 9.51 7.63
C PRO A 134 7.20 10.11 7.54
N ILE A 135 6.39 9.57 6.63
CA ILE A 135 5.02 10.01 6.37
C ILE A 135 4.12 8.81 6.63
N ASN A 136 3.10 8.98 7.48
CA ASN A 136 2.18 7.91 7.85
C ASN A 136 1.11 7.65 6.80
N PHE A 137 0.79 8.66 6.00
CA PHE A 137 -0.23 8.60 4.99
C PHE A 137 0.11 9.53 3.82
N ILE A 138 -0.06 9.06 2.58
CA ILE A 138 0.13 9.85 1.36
C ILE A 138 -0.60 9.18 0.19
N PHE A 139 -1.17 9.97 -0.71
CA PHE A 139 -1.51 9.52 -2.06
C PHE A 139 -0.35 9.74 -3.01
N SER A 140 -0.09 8.78 -3.86
CA SER A 140 0.96 8.88 -4.87
C SER A 140 0.80 7.84 -5.96
N ASP A 141 1.31 8.15 -7.14
CA ASP A 141 1.16 7.28 -8.29
C ASP A 141 2.20 6.15 -8.29
N ILE A 142 1.75 4.96 -8.67
CA ILE A 142 2.56 3.83 -9.12
C ILE A 142 2.18 3.63 -10.59
N ASP A 143 3.11 3.94 -11.51
CA ASP A 143 2.83 4.07 -12.93
C ASP A 143 1.67 5.05 -13.17
N ASP A 144 0.56 4.60 -13.77
CA ASP A 144 -0.63 5.42 -14.03
C ASP A 144 -1.74 5.24 -12.97
N GLU A 145 -1.49 4.44 -11.92
CA GLU A 145 -2.47 4.16 -10.86
C GLU A 145 -2.25 5.09 -9.67
N HIS A 146 -3.30 5.79 -9.26
CA HIS A 146 -3.29 6.63 -8.05
C HIS A 146 -3.53 5.78 -6.81
N VAL A 147 -2.51 5.66 -5.95
CA VAL A 147 -2.42 4.68 -4.87
C VAL A 147 -2.44 5.35 -3.51
N ALA A 148 -3.23 4.82 -2.59
CA ALA A 148 -3.27 5.21 -1.19
C ALA A 148 -2.22 4.45 -0.38
N PHE A 149 -1.24 5.16 0.18
CA PHE A 149 -0.18 4.60 1.00
C PHE A 149 -0.45 4.88 2.47
N PHE A 150 -0.58 3.82 3.27
CA PHE A 150 -0.78 3.91 4.71
C PHE A 150 0.30 3.19 5.48
N LYS A 151 0.73 3.76 6.61
CA LYS A 151 1.54 3.07 7.60
C LYS A 151 0.71 2.75 8.83
N TYR A 152 0.90 1.54 9.34
CA TYR A 152 0.27 1.09 10.58
C TYR A 152 1.32 0.61 11.58
N ASN A 153 1.04 0.78 12.85
CA ASN A 153 1.91 0.42 13.96
C ASN A 153 1.07 -0.04 15.16
N PRO A 154 1.66 -0.61 16.22
CA PRO A 154 0.89 -1.05 17.36
C PRO A 154 0.02 0.05 17.99
N VAL A 155 0.50 1.29 18.02
CA VAL A 155 -0.26 2.41 18.66
C VAL A 155 -1.58 2.68 17.94
N ASN A 156 -1.58 2.64 16.60
CA ASN A 156 -2.80 2.89 15.82
C ASN A 156 -3.60 1.62 15.48
N THR A 157 -3.17 0.44 15.98
CA THR A 157 -3.86 -0.83 15.76
C THR A 157 -4.30 -1.52 17.05
N GLU A 158 -3.69 -1.20 18.19
CA GLU A 158 -3.88 -1.95 19.46
C GLU A 158 -4.61 -1.18 20.57
N SER A 159 -4.77 0.14 20.49
CA SER A 159 -5.47 0.86 21.55
C SER A 159 -6.96 0.56 21.51
N GLU A 160 -7.58 0.34 22.69
CA GLU A 160 -9.01 0.04 22.82
C GLU A 160 -9.88 1.14 22.19
N ASP A 161 -9.44 2.41 22.27
CA ASP A 161 -10.10 3.55 21.62
C ASP A 161 -9.81 3.63 20.11
N THR A 162 -8.86 2.83 19.61
CA THR A 162 -8.40 2.85 18.21
C THR A 162 -8.54 1.50 17.52
N GLU A 163 -9.22 0.51 18.12
CA GLU A 163 -9.43 -0.80 17.45
C GLU A 163 -10.08 -0.65 16.08
N GLU A 164 -10.87 0.40 15.91
CA GLU A 164 -11.50 0.77 14.64
C GLU A 164 -10.85 2.01 13.98
N ALA A 165 -9.81 2.60 14.58
CA ALA A 165 -9.26 3.88 14.13
C ALA A 165 -8.71 3.82 12.70
N PHE A 166 -8.05 2.73 12.32
CA PHE A 166 -7.57 2.57 10.95
C PHE A 166 -8.72 2.52 9.96
N LYS A 167 -9.77 1.76 10.24
CA LYS A 167 -10.94 1.64 9.39
C LYS A 167 -11.59 3.00 9.10
N TYR A 168 -11.85 3.79 10.14
CA TYR A 168 -12.43 5.12 9.99
C TYR A 168 -11.49 6.11 9.34
N PHE A 169 -10.22 6.10 9.71
CA PHE A 169 -9.18 6.93 9.09
C PHE A 169 -9.06 6.62 7.60
N PHE A 170 -8.97 5.35 7.24
CA PHE A 170 -8.91 4.92 5.85
C PHE A 170 -10.13 5.41 5.06
N MET A 171 -11.35 5.17 5.56
CA MET A 171 -12.58 5.60 4.90
C MET A 171 -12.62 7.12 4.72
N HIS A 172 -12.18 7.87 5.73
CA HIS A 172 -12.14 9.33 5.71
C HIS A 172 -11.19 9.87 4.63
N GLU A 173 -9.94 9.41 4.63
CA GLU A 173 -8.92 9.91 3.71
C GLU A 173 -9.20 9.50 2.25
N VAL A 174 -9.64 8.28 2.05
CA VAL A 174 -10.01 7.79 0.73
C VAL A 174 -11.22 8.56 0.17
N PHE A 175 -12.20 8.90 1.02
CA PHE A 175 -13.31 9.74 0.62
C PHE A 175 -12.85 11.14 0.17
N HIS A 176 -11.96 11.77 0.92
CA HIS A 176 -11.41 13.07 0.55
C HIS A 176 -10.77 13.03 -0.84
N GLU A 177 -9.86 12.11 -1.06
CA GLU A 177 -9.06 12.07 -2.29
C GLU A 177 -9.86 11.64 -3.51
N TYR A 178 -10.63 10.57 -3.40
CA TYR A 178 -11.33 10.01 -4.56
C TYR A 178 -12.70 10.64 -4.83
N ARG A 179 -13.25 11.37 -3.86
CA ARG A 179 -14.57 11.97 -3.98
C ARG A 179 -14.57 13.48 -3.92
N GLN A 180 -13.99 14.07 -2.90
CA GLN A 180 -14.03 15.53 -2.72
C GLN A 180 -13.05 16.25 -3.64
N VAL A 181 -11.82 15.78 -3.79
CA VAL A 181 -10.80 16.45 -4.63
C VAL A 181 -11.24 16.56 -6.09
N PRO A 182 -11.79 15.54 -6.76
CA PRO A 182 -12.34 15.69 -8.10
C PRO A 182 -13.42 16.77 -8.20
N ILE A 183 -14.39 16.77 -7.27
CA ILE A 183 -15.47 17.77 -7.25
C ILE A 183 -14.91 19.20 -7.12
N TRP A 184 -13.91 19.41 -6.24
CA TRP A 184 -13.28 20.72 -6.08
C TRP A 184 -12.52 21.16 -7.33
N LYS A 185 -11.84 20.23 -8.01
CA LYS A 185 -11.15 20.51 -9.28
C LYS A 185 -12.15 20.95 -10.36
N ASP A 186 -13.29 20.28 -10.47
CA ASP A 186 -14.35 20.62 -11.43
C ASP A 186 -14.97 21.99 -11.14
N ILE A 187 -15.26 22.28 -9.87
CA ILE A 187 -15.79 23.59 -9.45
C ILE A 187 -14.78 24.71 -9.77
N ASN A 188 -13.50 24.52 -9.46
CA ASN A 188 -12.46 25.51 -9.74
C ASN A 188 -12.28 25.74 -11.25
N SER A 189 -12.40 24.69 -12.08
CA SER A 189 -12.35 24.82 -13.54
C SER A 189 -13.54 25.60 -14.09
N LEU A 190 -14.74 25.37 -13.56
CA LEU A 190 -15.94 26.13 -13.89
C LEU A 190 -15.81 27.61 -13.50
N ILE A 191 -15.34 27.89 -12.29
CA ILE A 191 -15.13 29.26 -11.82
C ILE A 191 -14.11 29.98 -12.72
N SER A 192 -13.00 29.36 -13.06
CA SER A 192 -11.97 29.96 -13.93
C SER A 192 -12.50 30.24 -15.34
N SER A 193 -13.43 29.43 -15.87
CA SER A 193 -14.04 29.63 -17.18
C SER A 193 -15.06 30.79 -17.23
N ILE A 194 -15.58 31.21 -16.06
CA ILE A 194 -16.51 32.34 -15.97
C ILE A 194 -15.77 33.70 -15.97
N TYR A 195 -14.51 33.71 -15.55
CA TYR A 195 -13.69 34.93 -15.45
C TYR A 195 -12.69 35.12 -16.60
N THR A 196 -12.71 34.23 -17.61
CA THR A 196 -11.98 34.37 -18.89
C THR A 196 -12.92 34.68 -20.03
#